data_12bd539be4786eed674fdf9cda7e68d8
#
_entry.id   12bd539be4786eed674fdf9cda7e68d8
#
_cell.length_a   1.000
_cell.length_b   1.000
_cell.length_c   1.000
_cell.angle_alpha   90.00
_cell.angle_beta   90.00
_cell.angle_gamma   90.00
#
_symmetry.space_group_name_H-M   'P 1'
#
loop_
_entity.id
_entity.type
_entity.pdbx_description
1 polymer ?
#
loop_
_entity_poly.entity_id
_entity_poly.type
_entity_poly.pdbx_seq_one_letter_code
_entity_poly.pdbx_strand_id
1 'polypeptide(L)'
;NKKIQAKCIVVAAGAGSFVPRKIPIENIENLEGKNIMYAVRNKSLLENKKILIVGGGDSALDWTNELSKIADVTLMHRRKEFRAAPDSVSKMLELEKNKKINFLLGQIENIEDLKNGKIKVIAKNNEEKRNFEVDFLLPFFGLKMELGPISNWGLNLDENLIKVDTEKFETSVPSIFAIGDINTYPGKLKLILSGFHEAALMAQQCFK
;
A
#
# COMPACT_ATOMS: atom_id res chain seq x y z
N ASN A 1 -26.02 -4.86 18.54
CA ASN A 1 -24.73 -4.99 19.22
C ASN A 1 -24.72 -6.35 19.95
N LYS A 2 -23.78 -7.24 19.57
CA LYS A 2 -23.55 -8.49 20.31
C LYS A 2 -22.43 -8.27 21.30
N LYS A 3 -22.62 -8.69 22.57
CA LYS A 3 -21.57 -8.71 23.58
C LYS A 3 -20.95 -10.12 23.61
N ILE A 4 -19.64 -10.19 23.67
CA ILE A 4 -18.88 -11.44 23.81
C ILE A 4 -18.08 -11.32 25.11
N GLN A 5 -18.17 -12.34 25.97
CA GLN A 5 -17.31 -12.46 27.14
C GLN A 5 -16.17 -13.41 26.82
N ALA A 6 -14.94 -12.98 27.08
CA ALA A 6 -13.75 -13.78 26.88
C ALA A 6 -12.77 -13.56 28.04
N LYS A 7 -11.97 -14.58 28.38
CA LYS A 7 -10.90 -14.47 29.39
C LYS A 7 -9.72 -13.68 28.85
N CYS A 8 -9.43 -13.82 27.55
CA CYS A 8 -8.33 -13.15 26.87
C CYS A 8 -8.81 -12.60 25.52
N ILE A 9 -8.19 -11.53 25.08
CA ILE A 9 -8.35 -10.99 23.72
C ILE A 9 -6.97 -11.01 23.05
N VAL A 10 -6.91 -11.59 21.85
CA VAL A 10 -5.67 -11.63 21.05
C VAL A 10 -5.83 -10.77 19.81
N VAL A 11 -5.01 -9.75 19.68
CA VAL A 11 -4.95 -8.90 18.50
C VAL A 11 -3.89 -9.46 17.54
N ALA A 12 -4.34 -10.13 16.49
CA ALA A 12 -3.51 -10.68 15.41
C ALA A 12 -3.85 -10.01 14.08
N ALA A 13 -3.96 -8.68 14.09
CA ALA A 13 -4.53 -7.90 13.00
C ALA A 13 -3.50 -7.55 11.89
N GLY A 14 -2.32 -8.18 11.89
CA GLY A 14 -1.28 -7.91 10.90
C GLY A 14 -0.86 -6.44 10.92
N ALA A 15 -0.92 -5.77 9.79
CA ALA A 15 -0.62 -4.34 9.69
C ALA A 15 -1.86 -3.44 9.92
N GLY A 16 -2.93 -3.97 10.55
CA GLY A 16 -4.18 -3.24 10.75
C GLY A 16 -4.97 -3.08 9.46
N SER A 17 -5.75 -2.01 9.35
CA SER A 17 -6.43 -1.64 8.11
C SER A 17 -5.45 -0.99 7.14
N PHE A 18 -5.35 -1.55 5.94
CA PHE A 18 -4.51 -0.97 4.87
C PHE A 18 -5.30 0.10 4.14
N VAL A 19 -4.92 1.35 4.34
CA VAL A 19 -5.45 2.47 3.56
C VAL A 19 -4.38 2.91 2.56
N PRO A 20 -4.65 2.90 1.25
CA PRO A 20 -3.73 3.45 0.27
C PRO A 20 -3.42 4.92 0.57
N ARG A 21 -2.16 5.28 0.44
CA ARG A 21 -1.79 6.70 0.48
C ARG A 21 -2.39 7.39 -0.74
N LYS A 22 -3.28 8.33 -0.48
CA LYS A 22 -3.96 9.09 -1.53
C LYS A 22 -3.02 10.08 -2.22
N ILE A 23 -3.41 10.46 -3.43
CA ILE A 23 -2.77 11.55 -4.15
C ILE A 23 -3.07 12.85 -3.38
N PRO A 24 -2.07 13.68 -3.05
CA PRO A 24 -2.28 14.93 -2.32
C PRO A 24 -2.78 16.06 -3.26
N ILE A 25 -3.91 15.83 -3.92
CA ILE A 25 -4.58 16.77 -4.81
C ILE A 25 -6.04 16.85 -4.40
N GLU A 26 -6.56 18.04 -4.28
CA GLU A 26 -7.95 18.31 -3.92
C GLU A 26 -8.91 18.10 -5.11
N ASN A 27 -10.18 17.88 -4.81
CA ASN A 27 -11.28 17.79 -5.77
C ASN A 27 -11.16 16.65 -6.80
N ILE A 28 -10.53 15.53 -6.41
CA ILE A 28 -10.41 14.32 -7.25
C ILE A 28 -11.25 13.14 -6.73
N GLU A 29 -12.04 13.34 -5.68
CA GLU A 29 -12.83 12.28 -5.02
C GLU A 29 -13.84 11.65 -5.99
N ASN A 30 -14.38 12.43 -6.91
CA ASN A 30 -15.31 11.96 -7.95
C ASN A 30 -14.65 11.06 -9.01
N LEU A 31 -13.33 11.08 -9.11
CA LEU A 31 -12.51 10.24 -10.00
C LEU A 31 -12.03 8.96 -9.31
N GLU A 32 -11.99 8.95 -7.97
CA GLU A 32 -11.58 7.77 -7.19
C GLU A 32 -12.57 6.62 -7.40
N GLY A 33 -12.05 5.42 -7.65
CA GLY A 33 -12.85 4.25 -7.98
C GLY A 33 -13.37 4.20 -9.43
N LYS A 34 -13.16 5.28 -10.21
CA LYS A 34 -13.47 5.34 -11.64
C LYS A 34 -12.18 5.36 -12.46
N ASN A 35 -11.59 6.53 -12.64
CA ASN A 35 -10.33 6.71 -13.37
C ASN A 35 -9.10 6.59 -12.49
N ILE A 36 -9.23 6.85 -11.17
CA ILE A 36 -8.14 6.71 -10.19
C ILE A 36 -8.39 5.45 -9.37
N MET A 37 -7.49 4.46 -9.46
CA MET A 37 -7.61 3.19 -8.77
C MET A 37 -6.35 2.89 -7.96
N TYR A 38 -6.50 2.76 -6.64
CA TYR A 38 -5.40 2.44 -5.72
C TYR A 38 -5.12 0.93 -5.61
N ALA A 39 -5.93 0.10 -6.26
CA ALA A 39 -5.76 -1.34 -6.36
C ALA A 39 -6.41 -1.86 -7.66
N VAL A 40 -5.76 -2.79 -8.32
CA VAL A 40 -6.30 -3.48 -9.49
C VAL A 40 -7.04 -4.72 -9.03
N ARG A 41 -8.38 -4.68 -9.08
CA ARG A 41 -9.25 -5.81 -8.72
C ARG A 41 -9.70 -6.63 -9.93
N ASN A 42 -9.80 -6.00 -11.08
CA ASN A 42 -10.19 -6.64 -12.33
C ASN A 42 -9.33 -6.10 -13.47
N LYS A 43 -8.46 -6.95 -14.03
CA LYS A 43 -7.54 -6.59 -15.10
C LYS A 43 -8.24 -6.33 -16.43
N SER A 44 -9.36 -6.99 -16.69
CA SER A 44 -10.06 -6.84 -17.98
C SER A 44 -10.60 -5.41 -18.22
N LEU A 45 -10.84 -4.64 -17.16
CA LEU A 45 -11.21 -3.22 -17.29
C LEU A 45 -10.08 -2.35 -17.88
N LEU A 46 -8.86 -2.84 -17.83
CA LEU A 46 -7.65 -2.12 -18.23
C LEU A 46 -7.14 -2.53 -19.61
N GLU A 47 -7.75 -3.53 -20.25
CA GLU A 47 -7.36 -4.00 -21.58
C GLU A 47 -7.53 -2.90 -22.64
N ASN A 48 -6.50 -2.72 -23.48
CA ASN A 48 -6.44 -1.71 -24.54
C ASN A 48 -6.63 -0.26 -24.04
N LYS A 49 -6.32 0.00 -22.75
CA LYS A 49 -6.42 1.32 -22.13
C LYS A 49 -5.06 2.02 -22.04
N LYS A 50 -5.09 3.34 -22.00
CA LYS A 50 -3.93 4.16 -21.64
C LYS A 50 -3.86 4.32 -20.13
N ILE A 51 -2.80 3.84 -19.53
CA ILE A 51 -2.64 3.77 -18.08
C ILE A 51 -1.39 4.51 -17.65
N LEU A 52 -1.53 5.41 -16.70
CA LEU A 52 -0.42 6.01 -15.98
C LEU A 52 -0.29 5.32 -14.62
N ILE A 53 0.81 4.62 -14.41
CA ILE A 53 1.20 4.05 -13.11
C ILE A 53 2.18 4.99 -12.45
N VAL A 54 1.96 5.32 -11.17
CA VAL A 54 2.82 6.22 -10.42
C VAL A 54 3.32 5.56 -9.15
N GLY A 55 4.62 5.35 -9.07
CA GLY A 55 5.26 4.70 -7.92
C GLY A 55 6.61 4.11 -8.27
N GLY A 56 7.30 3.56 -7.27
CA GLY A 56 8.64 2.97 -7.44
C GLY A 56 8.91 1.81 -6.48
N GLY A 57 7.87 1.24 -5.88
CA GLY A 57 7.93 0.01 -5.09
C GLY A 57 7.40 -1.19 -5.86
N ASP A 58 7.39 -2.37 -5.22
CA ASP A 58 6.98 -3.65 -5.83
C ASP A 58 5.64 -3.56 -6.55
N SER A 59 4.60 -3.03 -5.90
CA SER A 59 3.27 -2.92 -6.52
C SER A 59 3.28 -2.12 -7.83
N ALA A 60 4.04 -1.03 -7.91
CA ALA A 60 4.10 -0.21 -9.12
C ALA A 60 4.79 -0.97 -10.26
N LEU A 61 5.90 -1.64 -9.99
CA LEU A 61 6.67 -2.34 -11.00
C LEU A 61 6.00 -3.65 -11.42
N ASP A 62 5.44 -4.40 -10.49
CA ASP A 62 4.73 -5.65 -10.80
C ASP A 62 3.50 -5.39 -11.67
N TRP A 63 2.71 -4.36 -11.35
CA TRP A 63 1.59 -3.96 -12.21
C TRP A 63 2.05 -3.37 -13.54
N THR A 64 3.16 -2.64 -13.60
CA THR A 64 3.74 -2.18 -14.86
C THR A 64 4.11 -3.37 -15.76
N ASN A 65 4.85 -4.33 -15.21
CA ASN A 65 5.26 -5.54 -15.93
C ASN A 65 4.07 -6.38 -16.38
N GLU A 66 3.02 -6.47 -15.57
CA GLU A 66 1.85 -7.27 -15.90
C GLU A 66 0.93 -6.59 -16.91
N LEU A 67 0.63 -5.29 -16.72
CA LEU A 67 -0.30 -4.56 -17.57
C LEU A 67 0.30 -4.19 -18.94
N SER A 68 1.62 -4.13 -19.07
CA SER A 68 2.29 -3.93 -20.36
C SER A 68 1.94 -4.95 -21.43
N LYS A 69 1.39 -6.11 -21.04
CA LYS A 69 0.97 -7.19 -21.93
C LYS A 69 -0.40 -6.91 -22.59
N ILE A 70 -1.21 -6.03 -21.98
CA ILE A 70 -2.62 -5.84 -22.35
C ILE A 70 -3.04 -4.39 -22.54
N ALA A 71 -2.17 -3.43 -22.20
CA ALA A 71 -2.49 -2.00 -22.18
C ALA A 71 -1.29 -1.14 -22.60
N ASP A 72 -1.56 0.13 -22.94
CA ASP A 72 -0.54 1.15 -23.16
C ASP A 72 -0.14 1.77 -21.80
N VAL A 73 1.02 1.37 -21.28
CA VAL A 73 1.47 1.69 -19.93
C VAL A 73 2.57 2.73 -19.95
N THR A 74 2.37 3.79 -19.19
CA THR A 74 3.42 4.72 -18.78
C THR A 74 3.67 4.57 -17.29
N LEU A 75 4.90 4.27 -16.89
CA LEU A 75 5.36 4.31 -15.50
C LEU A 75 5.96 5.67 -15.21
N MET A 76 5.54 6.31 -14.13
CA MET A 76 6.15 7.55 -13.64
C MET A 76 6.68 7.36 -12.22
N HIS A 77 7.93 7.76 -11.99
CA HIS A 77 8.52 7.78 -10.66
C HIS A 77 9.33 9.06 -10.45
N ARG A 78 9.36 9.53 -9.19
CA ARG A 78 10.04 10.77 -8.82
C ARG A 78 11.57 10.67 -8.76
N ARG A 79 12.13 9.46 -8.81
CA ARG A 79 13.56 9.16 -8.71
C ARG A 79 13.96 8.12 -9.75
N LYS A 80 15.27 8.00 -10.00
CA LYS A 80 15.81 6.93 -10.84
C LYS A 80 15.91 5.59 -10.12
N GLU A 81 16.05 5.62 -8.79
CA GLU A 81 16.20 4.45 -7.95
C GLU A 81 14.83 3.91 -7.55
N PHE A 82 14.64 2.61 -7.73
CA PHE A 82 13.45 1.88 -7.34
C PHE A 82 13.66 1.15 -6.00
N ARG A 83 12.59 0.99 -5.23
CA ARG A 83 12.57 0.18 -3.99
C ARG A 83 12.01 -1.22 -4.20
N ALA A 84 11.65 -1.55 -5.42
CA ALA A 84 11.12 -2.84 -5.80
C ALA A 84 12.22 -3.91 -5.86
N ALA A 85 11.80 -5.18 -5.90
CA ALA A 85 12.69 -6.31 -6.08
C ALA A 85 13.54 -6.16 -7.36
N PRO A 86 14.84 -6.49 -7.33
CA PRO A 86 15.74 -6.32 -8.47
C PRO A 86 15.25 -6.99 -9.75
N ASP A 87 14.58 -8.14 -9.66
CA ASP A 87 14.00 -8.84 -10.79
C ASP A 87 12.88 -8.03 -11.45
N SER A 88 11.96 -7.45 -10.66
CA SER A 88 10.88 -6.59 -11.19
C SER A 88 11.44 -5.33 -11.86
N VAL A 89 12.51 -4.76 -11.31
CA VAL A 89 13.21 -3.61 -11.91
C VAL A 89 13.83 -3.99 -13.25
N SER A 90 14.55 -5.11 -13.30
CA SER A 90 15.21 -5.60 -14.53
C SER A 90 14.20 -5.84 -15.65
N LYS A 91 13.07 -6.47 -15.35
CA LYS A 91 11.97 -6.69 -16.31
C LYS A 91 11.38 -5.39 -16.84
N MET A 92 11.14 -4.44 -15.96
CA MET A 92 10.61 -3.12 -16.32
C MET A 92 11.57 -2.36 -17.26
N LEU A 93 12.88 -2.37 -16.95
CA LEU A 93 13.90 -1.75 -17.80
C LEU A 93 14.00 -2.41 -19.18
N GLU A 94 13.84 -3.72 -19.25
CA GLU A 94 13.79 -4.45 -20.52
C GLU A 94 12.56 -4.06 -21.35
N LEU A 95 11.38 -3.92 -20.71
CA LEU A 95 10.16 -3.45 -21.37
C LEU A 95 10.31 -2.01 -21.89
N GLU A 96 10.94 -1.13 -21.14
CA GLU A 96 11.24 0.23 -21.58
C GLU A 96 12.20 0.24 -22.78
N LYS A 97 13.30 -0.49 -22.70
CA LYS A 97 14.28 -0.63 -23.79
C LYS A 97 13.63 -1.13 -25.07
N ASN A 98 12.68 -2.06 -24.96
CA ASN A 98 11.93 -2.63 -26.07
C ASN A 98 10.71 -1.77 -26.49
N LYS A 99 10.55 -0.55 -25.94
CA LYS A 99 9.45 0.38 -26.22
C LYS A 99 8.06 -0.22 -25.99
N LYS A 100 7.94 -1.16 -25.05
CA LYS A 100 6.67 -1.77 -24.63
C LYS A 100 5.97 -0.96 -23.56
N ILE A 101 6.71 -0.12 -22.84
CA ILE A 101 6.22 0.87 -21.90
C ILE A 101 6.99 2.18 -22.08
N ASN A 102 6.45 3.26 -21.50
CA ASN A 102 7.19 4.50 -21.32
C ASN A 102 7.56 4.65 -19.84
N PHE A 103 8.82 5.03 -19.58
CA PHE A 103 9.23 5.42 -18.23
C PHE A 103 9.54 6.93 -18.18
N LEU A 104 9.05 7.59 -17.14
CA LEU A 104 9.18 9.02 -16.96
C LEU A 104 9.59 9.36 -15.52
N LEU A 105 10.56 10.24 -15.41
CA LEU A 105 10.85 10.89 -14.13
C LEU A 105 9.89 12.05 -13.92
N GLY A 106 9.23 12.09 -12.75
CA GLY A 106 8.29 13.16 -12.43
C GLY A 106 7.36 12.81 -11.29
N GLN A 107 6.52 13.76 -10.97
CA GLN A 107 5.46 13.62 -9.96
C GLN A 107 4.21 14.35 -10.44
N ILE A 108 3.05 13.91 -9.97
CA ILE A 108 1.77 14.52 -10.30
C ILE A 108 1.71 15.91 -9.67
N GLU A 109 1.33 16.91 -10.46
CA GLU A 109 1.07 18.28 -10.02
C GLU A 109 -0.42 18.58 -9.97
N ASN A 110 -1.20 18.11 -10.96
CA ASN A 110 -2.64 18.30 -11.02
C ASN A 110 -3.33 17.20 -11.83
N ILE A 111 -4.66 17.06 -11.65
CA ILE A 111 -5.52 16.13 -12.38
C ILE A 111 -6.80 16.88 -12.77
N GLU A 112 -7.18 16.75 -14.03
CA GLU A 112 -8.39 17.36 -14.59
C GLU A 112 -9.31 16.27 -15.19
N ASP A 113 -10.60 16.34 -14.89
CA ASP A 113 -11.62 15.48 -15.50
C ASP A 113 -11.99 16.04 -16.88
N LEU A 114 -11.73 15.28 -17.94
CA LEU A 114 -12.03 15.69 -19.33
C LEU A 114 -13.49 15.49 -19.73
N LYS A 115 -14.34 14.94 -18.83
CA LYS A 115 -15.77 14.68 -19.07
C LYS A 115 -16.09 13.74 -20.26
N ASN A 116 -15.07 13.13 -20.83
CA ASN A 116 -15.17 12.15 -21.92
C ASN A 116 -14.82 10.72 -21.48
N GLY A 117 -14.81 10.47 -20.17
CA GLY A 117 -14.40 9.21 -19.57
C GLY A 117 -12.90 9.06 -19.36
N LYS A 118 -12.11 10.09 -19.65
CA LYS A 118 -10.67 10.16 -19.42
C LYS A 118 -10.31 11.30 -18.48
N ILE A 119 -9.08 11.26 -18.00
CA ILE A 119 -8.49 12.30 -17.17
C ILE A 119 -7.20 12.83 -17.81
N LYS A 120 -6.92 14.08 -17.57
CA LYS A 120 -5.65 14.71 -17.91
C LYS A 120 -4.82 14.83 -16.65
N VAL A 121 -3.68 14.17 -16.64
CA VAL A 121 -2.69 14.25 -15.55
C VAL A 121 -1.60 15.22 -15.96
N ILE A 122 -1.41 16.24 -15.15
CA ILE A 122 -0.33 17.21 -15.30
C ILE A 122 0.80 16.75 -14.38
N ALA A 123 1.93 16.39 -14.98
CA ALA A 123 3.12 15.96 -14.26
C ALA A 123 4.23 17.00 -14.39
N LYS A 124 5.06 17.08 -13.35
CA LYS A 124 6.23 17.96 -13.30
C LYS A 124 7.49 17.16 -13.09
N ASN A 125 8.53 17.47 -13.88
CA ASN A 125 9.89 17.02 -13.67
C ASN A 125 10.80 18.26 -13.73
N ASN A 126 11.39 18.64 -12.58
CA ASN A 126 12.08 19.92 -12.42
C ASN A 126 11.16 21.09 -12.83
N GLU A 127 11.50 21.81 -13.91
CA GLU A 127 10.69 22.93 -14.42
C GLU A 127 9.79 22.53 -15.60
N GLU A 128 9.98 21.35 -16.18
CA GLU A 128 9.18 20.89 -17.32
C GLU A 128 7.85 20.30 -16.85
N LYS A 129 6.76 20.80 -17.43
CA LYS A 129 5.42 20.21 -17.28
C LYS A 129 5.09 19.35 -18.47
N ARG A 130 4.50 18.17 -18.21
CA ARG A 130 4.00 17.25 -19.22
C ARG A 130 2.58 16.88 -18.93
N ASN A 131 1.76 16.80 -19.98
CA ASN A 131 0.36 16.44 -19.89
C ASN A 131 0.16 15.04 -20.45
N PHE A 132 -0.61 14.23 -19.73
CA PHE A 132 -0.98 12.87 -20.11
C PHE A 132 -2.50 12.77 -20.12
N GLU A 133 -3.07 12.43 -21.26
CA GLU A 133 -4.47 12.03 -21.36
C GLU A 133 -4.53 10.52 -21.23
N VAL A 134 -5.15 10.02 -20.15
CA VAL A 134 -5.20 8.61 -19.81
C VAL A 134 -6.61 8.17 -19.42
N ASP A 135 -6.89 6.87 -19.62
CA ASP A 135 -8.13 6.26 -19.17
C ASP A 135 -8.07 6.00 -17.65
N PHE A 136 -6.89 5.57 -17.15
CA PHE A 136 -6.69 5.23 -15.75
C PHE A 136 -5.38 5.76 -15.19
N LEU A 137 -5.43 6.16 -13.92
CA LEU A 137 -4.29 6.49 -13.08
C LEU A 137 -4.23 5.50 -11.93
N LEU A 138 -3.08 4.82 -11.78
CA LEU A 138 -2.82 3.85 -10.72
C LEU A 138 -1.72 4.36 -9.80
N PRO A 139 -2.05 5.07 -8.70
CA PRO A 139 -1.06 5.59 -7.76
C PRO A 139 -0.69 4.54 -6.73
N PHE A 140 0.53 4.02 -6.79
CA PHE A 140 1.09 3.07 -5.84
C PHE A 140 2.10 3.75 -4.91
N PHE A 141 1.62 4.59 -4.01
CA PHE A 141 2.43 5.37 -3.05
C PHE A 141 2.71 4.63 -1.75
N GLY A 142 2.32 3.36 -1.67
CA GLY A 142 2.37 2.54 -0.48
C GLY A 142 1.08 2.65 0.35
N LEU A 143 1.08 1.92 1.45
CA LEU A 143 -0.05 1.80 2.35
C LEU A 143 0.21 2.57 3.64
N LYS A 144 -0.84 3.09 4.25
CA LYS A 144 -0.83 3.60 5.60
C LYS A 144 -1.48 2.55 6.49
N MET A 145 -0.82 2.20 7.57
CA MET A 145 -1.38 1.32 8.59
C MET A 145 -2.31 2.13 9.49
N GLU A 146 -3.48 1.61 9.77
CA GLU A 146 -4.42 2.21 10.72
C GLU A 146 -4.97 1.12 11.65
N LEU A 147 -4.88 1.36 12.95
CA LEU A 147 -5.40 0.43 13.96
C LEU A 147 -6.94 0.42 14.00
N GLY A 148 -7.58 1.45 13.42
CA GLY A 148 -9.02 1.61 13.50
C GLY A 148 -9.50 1.70 14.97
N PRO A 149 -10.62 1.04 15.33
CA PRO A 149 -11.18 1.09 16.69
C PRO A 149 -10.22 0.62 17.79
N ILE A 150 -9.23 -0.22 17.46
CA ILE A 150 -8.24 -0.73 18.43
C ILE A 150 -7.42 0.40 19.05
N SER A 151 -7.21 1.49 18.32
CA SER A 151 -6.51 2.68 18.84
C SER A 151 -7.17 3.32 20.07
N ASN A 152 -8.46 3.06 20.28
CA ASN A 152 -9.25 3.61 21.39
C ASN A 152 -9.36 2.64 22.58
N TRP A 153 -8.64 1.51 22.58
CA TRP A 153 -8.72 0.51 23.64
C TRP A 153 -7.84 0.83 24.86
N GLY A 154 -7.17 1.99 24.88
CA GLY A 154 -6.27 2.40 25.97
C GLY A 154 -4.93 1.66 25.98
N LEU A 155 -4.55 1.06 24.87
CA LEU A 155 -3.27 0.36 24.70
C LEU A 155 -2.12 1.35 24.54
N ASN A 156 -0.95 1.01 25.09
CA ASN A 156 0.27 1.77 24.81
C ASN A 156 0.69 1.52 23.35
N LEU A 157 0.75 2.60 22.57
CA LEU A 157 1.11 2.56 21.16
C LEU A 157 2.48 3.20 20.92
N ASP A 158 3.13 2.75 19.86
CA ASP A 158 4.28 3.39 19.25
C ASP A 158 3.94 3.60 17.78
N GLU A 159 3.71 4.84 17.37
CA GLU A 159 3.05 5.19 16.11
C GLU A 159 1.68 4.45 15.99
N ASN A 160 1.59 3.48 15.08
CA ASN A 160 0.39 2.65 14.88
C ASN A 160 0.64 1.18 15.25
N LEU A 161 1.58 0.90 16.14
CA LEU A 161 1.91 -0.45 16.60
C LEU A 161 1.64 -0.58 18.10
N ILE A 162 1.18 -1.75 18.52
CA ILE A 162 0.85 -2.04 19.91
C ILE A 162 2.13 -2.46 20.65
N LYS A 163 2.52 -1.72 21.69
CA LYS A 163 3.62 -2.13 22.56
C LYS A 163 3.23 -3.34 23.38
N VAL A 164 4.11 -4.32 23.45
CA VAL A 164 3.92 -5.56 24.21
C VAL A 164 5.13 -5.89 25.06
N ASP A 165 4.91 -6.65 26.12
CA ASP A 165 5.92 -7.37 26.87
C ASP A 165 6.48 -8.51 26.01
N THR A 166 7.80 -8.69 26.01
CA THR A 166 8.46 -9.69 25.14
C THR A 166 8.46 -11.12 25.70
N GLU A 167 8.06 -11.32 26.96
CA GLU A 167 7.96 -12.63 27.55
C GLU A 167 6.60 -13.29 27.30
N LYS A 168 5.55 -12.47 27.28
CA LYS A 168 4.15 -12.93 27.25
C LYS A 168 3.37 -12.42 26.05
N PHE A 169 3.86 -11.36 25.40
CA PHE A 169 3.17 -10.60 24.36
C PHE A 169 1.85 -9.97 24.85
N GLU A 170 1.76 -9.69 26.15
CA GLU A 170 0.68 -8.93 26.77
C GLU A 170 0.87 -7.44 26.51
N THR A 171 -0.23 -6.73 26.32
CA THR A 171 -0.24 -5.27 26.14
C THR A 171 -0.21 -4.55 27.49
N SER A 172 -0.30 -3.23 27.48
CA SER A 172 -0.47 -2.43 28.72
C SER A 172 -1.80 -2.68 29.43
N VAL A 173 -2.76 -3.30 28.78
CA VAL A 173 -4.07 -3.66 29.37
C VAL A 173 -4.06 -5.17 29.63
N PRO A 174 -4.28 -5.59 30.89
CA PRO A 174 -4.27 -7.01 31.28
C PRO A 174 -5.25 -7.84 30.44
N SER A 175 -4.85 -9.06 30.14
CA SER A 175 -5.61 -10.03 29.33
C SER A 175 -5.84 -9.62 27.87
N ILE A 176 -5.20 -8.55 27.39
CA ILE A 176 -5.13 -8.21 25.99
C ILE A 176 -3.72 -8.44 25.48
N PHE A 177 -3.58 -9.27 24.46
CA PHE A 177 -2.34 -9.67 23.84
C PHE A 177 -2.28 -9.17 22.39
N ALA A 178 -1.06 -8.90 21.89
CA ALA A 178 -0.89 -8.54 20.48
C ALA A 178 0.30 -9.30 19.88
N ILE A 179 0.07 -9.96 18.72
CA ILE A 179 1.06 -10.82 18.04
C ILE A 179 1.13 -10.49 16.54
N GLY A 180 2.26 -10.80 15.93
CA GLY A 180 2.51 -10.55 14.50
C GLY A 180 2.85 -9.08 14.22
N ASP A 181 2.61 -8.63 13.00
CA ASP A 181 3.06 -7.31 12.52
C ASP A 181 2.39 -6.12 13.22
N ILE A 182 1.31 -6.36 13.96
CA ILE A 182 0.57 -5.32 14.68
C ILE A 182 1.28 -4.86 15.96
N ASN A 183 2.16 -5.70 16.52
CA ASN A 183 2.88 -5.38 17.73
C ASN A 183 4.26 -4.76 17.47
N THR A 184 4.84 -4.16 18.50
CA THR A 184 6.21 -3.67 18.51
C THR A 184 6.89 -3.89 19.86
N TYR A 185 8.18 -4.17 19.79
CA TYR A 185 9.11 -4.32 20.92
C TYR A 185 10.56 -4.18 20.41
N PRO A 186 11.56 -3.94 21.26
CA PRO A 186 12.96 -3.86 20.84
C PRO A 186 13.42 -5.12 20.10
N GLY A 187 13.98 -4.96 18.90
CA GLY A 187 14.43 -6.06 18.05
C GLY A 187 13.35 -6.77 17.24
N LYS A 188 12.14 -6.21 17.17
CA LYS A 188 11.02 -6.77 16.37
C LYS A 188 11.38 -6.93 14.90
N LEU A 189 11.21 -8.16 14.40
CA LEU A 189 11.24 -8.49 12.97
C LEU A 189 9.83 -8.83 12.48
N LYS A 190 9.40 -8.19 11.41
CA LYS A 190 8.10 -8.45 10.77
C LYS A 190 8.21 -9.66 9.83
N LEU A 191 8.22 -10.85 10.43
CA LEU A 191 8.29 -12.13 9.73
C LEU A 191 7.18 -13.05 10.22
N ILE A 192 6.68 -13.92 9.34
CA ILE A 192 5.71 -14.96 9.69
C ILE A 192 6.24 -15.82 10.84
N LEU A 193 7.51 -16.21 10.77
CA LEU A 193 8.16 -17.00 11.83
C LEU A 193 8.12 -16.32 13.20
N SER A 194 8.41 -15.01 13.24
CA SER A 194 8.34 -14.22 14.49
C SER A 194 6.92 -14.22 15.05
N GLY A 195 5.91 -14.00 14.20
CA GLY A 195 4.51 -14.01 14.61
C GLY A 195 4.06 -15.36 15.18
N PHE A 196 4.51 -16.48 14.63
CA PHE A 196 4.22 -17.81 15.18
C PHE A 196 4.92 -18.07 16.52
N HIS A 197 6.17 -17.62 16.69
CA HIS A 197 6.87 -17.67 17.97
C HIS A 197 6.13 -16.87 19.05
N GLU A 198 5.74 -15.65 18.74
CA GLU A 198 4.95 -14.78 19.61
C GLU A 198 3.62 -15.44 20.01
N ALA A 199 2.94 -16.08 19.05
CA ALA A 199 1.69 -16.79 19.27
C ALA A 199 1.88 -17.97 20.26
N ALA A 200 2.98 -18.69 20.16
CA ALA A 200 3.27 -19.81 21.05
C ALA A 200 3.47 -19.36 22.52
N LEU A 201 4.26 -18.29 22.74
CA LEU A 201 4.50 -17.74 24.08
C LEU A 201 3.21 -17.14 24.69
N MET A 202 2.47 -16.38 23.87
CA MET A 202 1.17 -15.80 24.25
C MET A 202 0.17 -16.90 24.65
N ALA A 203 0.04 -17.96 23.83
CA ALA A 203 -0.87 -19.05 24.11
C ALA A 203 -0.57 -19.75 25.44
N GLN A 204 0.70 -19.97 25.74
CA GLN A 204 1.13 -20.53 27.03
C GLN A 204 0.72 -19.62 28.21
N GLN A 205 0.80 -18.31 28.04
CA GLN A 205 0.39 -17.35 29.06
C GLN A 205 -1.12 -17.30 29.23
N CYS A 206 -1.91 -17.36 28.17
CA CYS A 206 -3.38 -17.39 28.23
C CYS A 206 -3.91 -18.67 28.94
N PHE A 207 -3.14 -19.75 28.95
CA PHE A 207 -3.52 -21.02 29.58
C PHE A 207 -3.32 -21.02 31.11
N LYS A 208 -2.42 -20.18 31.63
CA LYS A 208 -2.18 -20.03 33.09
C LYS A 208 -3.29 -19.21 33.73
#